data_fbff007580cff0cc05362e27d4c55d50
#
_entry.id   fbff007580cff0cc05362e27d4c55d50
#
_cell.length_a   1.000
_cell.length_b   1.000
_cell.length_c   1.000
_cell.angle_alpha   90.00
_cell.angle_beta   90.00
_cell.angle_gamma   90.00
#
_symmetry.space_group_name_H-M   'P 1'
#
loop_
_entity.id
_entity.type
_entity.pdbx_description
1 polymer ?
#
loop_
_entity_poly.entity_id
_entity_poly.type
_entity_poly.pdbx_seq_one_letter_code
_entity_poly.pdbx_strand_id
1 'polypeptide(L)'
;TVVDTGYEEDYDDYLPQPDANGIIAIVKQKYPNATIVEIEREKGLQEVTILDENKEKEVYFNERNEWMGTSWDVQVANLPEAVKKSVMEKYSDYVIDDADYVVTPDNEWYILDLENKQTGKEFKAKVDKDGTWL
;
A
#
# COMPACT_ATOMS: atom_id res chain seq x y z
N THR A 1 -19.79 1.86 14.19
CA THR A 1 -19.26 1.98 14.21
C THR A 1 -18.37 1.98 14.04
N VAL A 2 -18.11 1.93 14.10
CA VAL A 2 -17.29 2.08 13.90
C VAL A 2 -16.46 1.51 14.16
N VAL A 3 -16.13 1.20 14.10
CA VAL A 3 -15.35 0.79 14.14
C VAL A 3 -14.55 0.54 14.87
N ASP A 4 -14.18 0.32 15.28
CA ASP A 4 -13.46 0.24 15.94
C ASP A 4 -12.68 -0.25 15.93
N THR A 5 -12.33 -0.23 15.90
CA THR A 5 -11.57 -0.43 15.87
C THR A 5 -10.73 -0.89 16.46
N GLY A 6 -10.64 -1.17 16.61
CA GLY A 6 -9.72 -1.64 17.22
C GLY A 6 -8.96 -1.20 18.13
N TYR A 7 -8.96 -0.62 18.51
CA TYR A 7 -8.05 -0.22 19.25
C TYR A 7 -8.43 -0.07 20.54
N GLU A 8 -8.66 0.03 20.82
CA GLU A 8 -8.65 0.28 21.70
C GLU A 8 -8.87 0.79 22.63
N GLU A 9 -8.50 0.97 23.29
CA GLU A 9 -8.63 1.55 24.16
C GLU A 9 -8.53 2.69 24.33
N ASP A 10 -8.18 3.14 23.83
CA ASP A 10 -8.13 4.47 23.56
C ASP A 10 -9.50 4.95 23.62
N TYR A 11 -9.71 5.91 24.42
CA TYR A 11 -11.01 6.36 24.63
C TYR A 11 -11.63 7.03 23.42
N ASP A 12 -10.79 7.46 22.50
CA ASP A 12 -11.28 7.99 21.24
C ASP A 12 -12.10 6.99 20.47
N ASP A 13 -11.90 5.71 20.74
CA ASP A 13 -12.64 4.69 20.03
C ASP A 13 -14.12 4.71 20.36
N TYR A 14 -14.49 5.31 21.46
CA TYR A 14 -15.88 5.33 21.90
C TYR A 14 -16.63 6.57 21.48
N LEU A 15 -15.95 7.53 20.88
CA LEU A 15 -16.56 8.75 20.46
C LEU A 15 -16.77 8.74 18.96
N PRO A 16 -17.83 9.36 18.47
CA PRO A 16 -17.99 9.49 17.04
C PRO A 16 -16.77 10.17 16.45
N GLN A 17 -16.29 9.62 15.34
CA GLN A 17 -15.13 10.16 14.67
C GLN A 17 -15.60 10.70 13.32
N PRO A 18 -15.87 11.99 13.20
CA PRO A 18 -16.41 12.53 11.95
C PRO A 18 -15.56 12.18 10.75
N ASP A 19 -14.22 12.21 10.95
CA ASP A 19 -13.31 11.91 9.86
C ASP A 19 -13.34 10.45 9.45
N ALA A 20 -13.63 9.57 10.41
CA ALA A 20 -13.71 8.15 10.09
C ALA A 20 -14.83 7.87 9.12
N ASN A 21 -16.00 8.53 9.32
CA ASN A 21 -17.10 8.33 8.40
C ASN A 21 -16.76 8.83 7.01
N GLY A 22 -15.99 9.92 6.92
CA GLY A 22 -15.59 10.47 5.64
C GLY A 22 -14.69 9.52 4.89
N ILE A 23 -13.67 8.99 5.54
CA ILE A 23 -12.75 8.08 4.84
C ILE A 23 -13.41 6.75 4.53
N ILE A 24 -14.31 6.26 5.39
CA ILE A 24 -15.03 5.04 5.11
C ILE A 24 -15.85 5.18 3.83
N ALA A 25 -16.52 6.31 3.66
CA ALA A 25 -17.30 6.55 2.45
C ALA A 25 -16.42 6.56 1.21
N ILE A 26 -15.25 7.18 1.31
CA ILE A 26 -14.32 7.23 0.18
C ILE A 26 -13.81 5.84 -0.16
N VAL A 27 -13.46 5.06 0.85
CA VAL A 27 -12.99 3.70 0.65
C VAL A 27 -14.06 2.88 -0.07
N LYS A 28 -15.30 2.99 0.38
CA LYS A 28 -16.39 2.22 -0.22
C LYS A 28 -16.67 2.65 -1.63
N GLN A 29 -16.45 3.92 -1.94
CA GLN A 29 -16.64 4.42 -3.28
C GLN A 29 -15.53 3.91 -4.21
N LYS A 30 -14.30 3.90 -3.74
CA LYS A 30 -13.16 3.42 -4.54
C LYS A 30 -13.11 1.91 -4.65
N TYR A 31 -13.45 1.24 -3.57
CA TYR A 31 -13.36 -0.22 -3.49
C TYR A 31 -14.69 -0.75 -2.97
N PRO A 32 -15.71 -0.76 -3.84
CA PRO A 32 -17.08 -1.07 -3.37
C PRO A 32 -17.26 -2.47 -2.81
N ASN A 33 -16.39 -3.40 -3.18
CA ASN A 33 -16.51 -4.77 -2.69
C ASN A 33 -15.59 -5.06 -1.51
N ALA A 34 -14.91 -4.03 -0.99
CA ALA A 34 -13.94 -4.24 0.06
C ALA A 34 -14.59 -4.31 1.44
N THR A 35 -13.95 -5.05 2.32
CA THR A 35 -14.28 -5.07 3.74
C THR A 35 -13.20 -4.31 4.47
N ILE A 36 -13.60 -3.38 5.34
CA ILE A 36 -12.65 -2.64 6.15
C ILE A 36 -12.26 -3.50 7.34
N VAL A 37 -10.97 -3.73 7.50
CA VAL A 37 -10.44 -4.58 8.56
C VAL A 37 -9.99 -3.74 9.74
N GLU A 38 -9.33 -2.61 9.48
CA GLU A 38 -8.72 -1.83 10.55
C GLU A 38 -8.53 -0.40 10.08
N ILE A 39 -8.64 0.54 11.01
CA ILE A 39 -8.32 1.94 10.73
C ILE A 39 -7.32 2.38 11.79
N GLU A 40 -6.16 2.87 11.34
CA GLU A 40 -5.14 3.40 12.23
C GLU A 40 -4.93 4.87 11.92
N ARG A 41 -4.77 5.66 12.95
CA ARG A 41 -4.52 7.07 12.79
C ARG A 41 -3.25 7.43 13.53
N GLU A 42 -2.36 8.07 12.80
CA GLU A 42 -1.17 8.64 13.39
C GLU A 42 -1.11 10.08 12.96
N LYS A 43 -0.23 10.82 13.57
CA LYS A 43 -0.11 12.21 13.29
C LYS A 43 0.09 12.46 11.80
N GLY A 44 -0.89 13.11 11.17
CA GLY A 44 -0.80 13.45 9.76
C GLY A 44 -1.13 12.34 8.78
N LEU A 45 -1.46 11.16 9.27
CA LEU A 45 -1.70 10.01 8.39
C LEU A 45 -2.80 9.14 8.93
N GLN A 46 -3.68 8.70 8.05
CA GLN A 46 -4.70 7.71 8.38
C GLN A 46 -4.53 6.55 7.44
N GLU A 47 -4.50 5.35 7.99
CA GLU A 47 -4.31 4.14 7.20
C GLU A 47 -5.50 3.24 7.41
N VAL A 48 -6.13 2.83 6.30
CA VAL A 48 -7.27 1.91 6.34
C VAL A 48 -6.82 0.61 5.69
N THR A 49 -6.83 -0.46 6.46
CA THR A 49 -6.55 -1.79 5.92
C THR A 49 -7.86 -2.38 5.45
N ILE A 50 -7.89 -2.81 4.20
CA ILE A 50 -9.09 -3.40 3.60
C ILE A 50 -8.76 -4.77 3.03
N LEU A 51 -9.81 -5.57 2.89
CA LEU A 51 -9.73 -6.82 2.15
C LEU A 51 -10.59 -6.63 0.92
N ASP A 52 -9.96 -6.59 -0.25
CA ASP A 52 -10.62 -6.32 -1.51
C ASP A 52 -10.37 -7.51 -2.43
N GLU A 53 -11.43 -8.26 -2.70
CA GLU A 53 -11.36 -9.46 -3.53
C GLU A 53 -10.27 -10.42 -3.03
N ASN A 54 -10.28 -10.65 -1.72
CA ASN A 54 -9.33 -11.54 -1.04
C ASN A 54 -7.90 -11.05 -1.05
N LYS A 55 -7.68 -9.78 -1.34
CA LYS A 55 -6.35 -9.18 -1.30
C LYS A 55 -6.35 -8.06 -0.28
N GLU A 56 -5.40 -8.12 0.64
CA GLU A 56 -5.24 -7.07 1.64
C GLU A 56 -4.57 -5.86 1.01
N LYS A 57 -5.15 -4.69 1.24
CA LYS A 57 -4.62 -3.43 0.73
C LYS A 57 -4.60 -2.40 1.84
N GLU A 58 -3.66 -1.48 1.78
CA GLU A 58 -3.62 -0.34 2.69
C GLU A 58 -3.98 0.91 1.92
N VAL A 59 -4.99 1.64 2.42
CA VAL A 59 -5.48 2.86 1.81
C VAL A 59 -5.10 4.02 2.72
N TYR A 60 -4.39 5.00 2.18
CA TYR A 60 -3.80 6.09 2.97
C TYR A 60 -4.49 7.40 2.71
N PHE A 61 -4.77 8.12 3.80
CA PHE A 61 -5.37 9.45 3.76
C PHE A 61 -4.55 10.40 4.60
N ASN A 62 -4.52 11.66 4.21
CA ASN A 62 -3.92 12.68 5.08
C ASN A 62 -4.95 13.09 6.13
N GLU A 63 -4.57 14.05 6.98
CA GLU A 63 -5.44 14.45 8.08
C GLU A 63 -6.67 15.24 7.62
N ARG A 64 -6.73 15.62 6.34
CA ARG A 64 -7.89 16.27 5.76
C ARG A 64 -8.78 15.29 5.01
N ASN A 65 -8.57 13.99 5.22
CA ASN A 65 -9.33 12.92 4.57
C ASN A 65 -9.17 12.90 3.05
N GLU A 66 -8.04 13.38 2.58
CA GLU A 66 -7.72 13.29 1.16
C GLU A 66 -6.97 11.98 0.91
N TRP A 67 -7.41 11.26 -0.11
CA TRP A 67 -6.76 9.99 -0.45
C TRP A 67 -5.38 10.27 -1.01
N MET A 68 -4.38 9.63 -0.42
CA MET A 68 -2.98 9.81 -0.80
C MET A 68 -2.47 8.64 -1.63
N GLY A 69 -3.05 7.49 -1.48
CA GLY A 69 -2.62 6.34 -2.24
C GLY A 69 -3.11 5.05 -1.63
N THR A 70 -2.91 3.98 -2.37
CA THR A 70 -3.22 2.62 -1.93
C THR A 70 -2.04 1.73 -2.31
N SER A 71 -1.69 0.79 -1.44
CA SER A 71 -0.61 -0.14 -1.76
C SER A 71 -1.01 -1.55 -1.39
N TRP A 72 -0.38 -2.51 -2.06
CA TRP A 72 -0.60 -3.93 -1.74
C TRP A 72 0.60 -4.74 -2.21
N ASP A 73 0.77 -5.90 -1.56
CA ASP A 73 1.82 -6.86 -1.92
C ASP A 73 1.56 -7.44 -3.29
N VAL A 74 2.64 -7.66 -4.03
CA VAL A 74 2.60 -8.35 -5.31
C VAL A 74 3.57 -9.52 -5.23
N GLN A 75 3.13 -10.69 -5.67
CA GLN A 75 4.04 -11.81 -5.76
C GLN A 75 5.07 -11.54 -6.84
N VAL A 76 6.33 -11.79 -6.52
CA VAL A 76 7.42 -11.53 -7.45
C VAL A 76 7.20 -12.25 -8.78
N ALA A 77 6.69 -13.47 -8.72
CA ALA A 77 6.44 -14.25 -9.95
C ALA A 77 5.42 -13.58 -10.86
N ASN A 78 4.55 -12.73 -10.31
CA ASN A 78 3.49 -12.08 -11.07
C ASN A 78 3.86 -10.68 -11.56
N LEU A 79 5.10 -10.24 -11.34
CA LEU A 79 5.54 -8.95 -11.84
C LEU A 79 5.56 -8.98 -13.38
N PRO A 80 5.32 -7.83 -14.02
CA PRO A 80 5.43 -7.75 -15.48
C PRO A 80 6.82 -8.20 -15.95
N GLU A 81 6.85 -8.82 -17.11
CA GLU A 81 8.12 -9.27 -17.67
C GLU A 81 9.07 -8.11 -17.89
N ALA A 82 8.54 -6.95 -18.26
CA ALA A 82 9.36 -5.76 -18.46
C ALA A 82 10.08 -5.35 -17.18
N VAL A 83 9.42 -5.50 -16.02
CA VAL A 83 10.02 -5.19 -14.74
C VAL A 83 11.13 -6.19 -14.42
N LYS A 84 10.86 -7.48 -14.59
CA LYS A 84 11.85 -8.51 -14.32
C LYS A 84 13.09 -8.33 -15.21
N LYS A 85 12.85 -7.99 -16.48
CA LYS A 85 13.94 -7.77 -17.41
C LYS A 85 14.77 -6.56 -17.01
N SER A 86 14.14 -5.48 -16.59
CA SER A 86 14.86 -4.29 -16.15
C SER A 86 15.76 -4.57 -14.96
N VAL A 87 15.27 -5.40 -14.02
CA VAL A 87 16.10 -5.79 -12.86
C VAL A 87 17.31 -6.58 -13.34
N MET A 88 17.11 -7.54 -14.24
CA MET A 88 18.22 -8.33 -14.73
C MET A 88 19.24 -7.48 -15.48
N GLU A 89 18.79 -6.44 -16.18
CA GLU A 89 19.69 -5.62 -16.93
C GLU A 89 20.47 -4.65 -16.05
N LYS A 90 19.84 -4.08 -15.04
CA LYS A 90 20.49 -3.06 -14.24
C LYS A 90 21.04 -3.60 -12.92
N TYR A 91 20.40 -4.58 -12.34
CA TYR A 91 20.76 -5.10 -11.03
C TYR A 91 20.92 -6.62 -11.08
N SER A 92 21.78 -7.08 -11.99
CA SER A 92 21.96 -8.52 -12.20
C SER A 92 22.52 -9.24 -10.98
N ASP A 93 23.16 -8.49 -10.05
CA ASP A 93 23.71 -9.09 -8.83
C ASP A 93 22.69 -9.15 -7.70
N TYR A 94 21.43 -8.81 -7.98
CA TYR A 94 20.39 -8.73 -6.98
C TYR A 94 19.25 -9.68 -7.31
N VAL A 95 18.53 -10.09 -6.26
CA VAL A 95 17.25 -10.77 -6.44
C VAL A 95 16.16 -9.87 -5.91
N ILE A 96 14.96 -10.03 -6.44
CA ILE A 96 13.80 -9.31 -5.94
C ILE A 96 13.27 -10.11 -4.75
N ASP A 97 13.42 -9.53 -3.56
CA ASP A 97 13.02 -10.18 -2.34
C ASP A 97 11.53 -9.95 -2.04
N ASP A 98 11.02 -8.77 -2.42
CA ASP A 98 9.66 -8.40 -2.14
C ASP A 98 9.24 -7.35 -3.14
N ALA A 99 7.93 -7.25 -3.37
CA ALA A 99 7.39 -6.28 -4.30
C ALA A 99 6.04 -5.78 -3.80
N ASP A 100 5.81 -4.48 -3.95
CA ASP A 100 4.53 -3.85 -3.67
C ASP A 100 4.12 -3.02 -4.86
N TYR A 101 2.82 -2.86 -5.04
CA TYR A 101 2.29 -1.95 -6.01
C TYR A 101 1.70 -0.75 -5.28
N VAL A 102 1.93 0.44 -5.81
CA VAL A 102 1.47 1.69 -5.21
C VAL A 102 0.71 2.47 -6.25
N VAL A 103 -0.48 2.93 -5.88
CA VAL A 103 -1.31 3.81 -6.72
C VAL A 103 -1.53 5.09 -5.94
N THR A 104 -1.25 6.22 -6.59
CA THR A 104 -1.53 7.54 -6.01
C THR A 104 -2.41 8.32 -6.97
N PRO A 105 -2.90 9.50 -6.57
CA PRO A 105 -3.72 10.29 -7.51
C PRO A 105 -3.05 10.57 -8.85
N ASP A 106 -1.71 10.68 -8.87
CA ASP A 106 -1.00 11.10 -10.07
C ASP A 106 -0.25 10.00 -10.77
N ASN A 107 0.12 8.94 -10.06
CA ASN A 107 1.03 7.94 -10.60
C ASN A 107 0.80 6.57 -9.99
N GLU A 108 1.42 5.57 -10.59
CA GLU A 108 1.45 4.23 -10.01
C GLU A 108 2.76 3.58 -10.38
N TRP A 109 3.27 2.75 -9.49
CA TRP A 109 4.56 2.11 -9.69
C TRP A 109 4.69 0.90 -8.78
N TYR A 110 5.72 0.10 -9.05
CA TYR A 110 6.14 -0.97 -8.16
C TYR A 110 7.26 -0.50 -7.28
N ILE A 111 7.25 -0.93 -6.03
CA ILE A 111 8.40 -0.79 -5.15
C ILE A 111 8.98 -2.17 -4.99
N LEU A 112 10.24 -2.33 -5.37
CA LEU A 112 10.94 -3.60 -5.27
C LEU A 112 11.95 -3.54 -4.15
N ASP A 113 11.98 -4.59 -3.34
CA ASP A 113 13.04 -4.76 -2.35
C ASP A 113 14.08 -5.67 -3.01
N LEU A 114 15.24 -5.11 -3.30
CA LEU A 114 16.29 -5.81 -4.02
C LEU A 114 17.38 -6.22 -3.03
N GLU A 115 17.74 -7.48 -3.06
CA GLU A 115 18.74 -8.02 -2.15
C GLU A 115 19.95 -8.49 -2.93
N ASN A 116 21.14 -8.03 -2.51
CA ASN A 116 22.39 -8.44 -3.15
C ASN A 116 22.64 -9.92 -2.87
N LYS A 117 22.90 -10.67 -3.94
CA LYS A 117 23.08 -12.13 -3.85
C LYS A 117 24.24 -12.54 -2.97
N GLN A 118 25.27 -11.70 -2.88
CA GLN A 118 26.49 -12.05 -2.16
C GLN A 118 26.51 -11.49 -0.75
N THR A 119 26.09 -10.23 -0.59
CA THR A 119 26.21 -9.55 0.70
C THR A 119 24.94 -9.61 1.52
N GLY A 120 23.80 -9.85 0.88
CA GLY A 120 22.51 -9.82 1.56
C GLY A 120 21.98 -8.42 1.84
N LYS A 121 22.70 -7.39 1.43
CA LYS A 121 22.25 -6.02 1.63
C LYS A 121 21.06 -5.73 0.74
N GLU A 122 20.14 -4.95 1.26
CA GLU A 122 18.88 -4.65 0.58
C GLU A 122 18.72 -3.17 0.35
N PHE A 123 18.01 -2.83 -0.70
CA PHE A 123 17.55 -1.46 -0.92
C PHE A 123 16.25 -1.50 -1.70
N LYS A 124 15.49 -0.41 -1.63
CA LYS A 124 14.22 -0.33 -2.34
C LYS A 124 14.37 0.53 -3.58
N ALA A 125 13.71 0.11 -4.65
CA ALA A 125 13.75 0.83 -5.91
C ALA A 125 12.33 0.92 -6.47
N LYS A 126 12.07 2.04 -7.17
CA LYS A 126 10.77 2.25 -7.82
C LYS A 126 10.91 2.03 -9.31
N VAL A 127 9.94 1.32 -9.87
CA VAL A 127 9.93 1.02 -11.29
C VAL A 127 8.49 1.01 -11.77
N ASP A 128 8.25 1.51 -12.98
CA ASP A 128 6.89 1.45 -13.50
C ASP A 128 6.65 0.11 -14.20
N LYS A 129 5.42 -0.11 -14.66
CA LYS A 129 5.05 -1.39 -15.25
C LYS A 129 5.80 -1.69 -16.54
N ASP A 130 6.36 -0.67 -17.18
CA ASP A 130 7.12 -0.83 -18.42
C ASP A 130 8.60 -1.06 -18.17
N GLY A 131 8.99 -1.12 -16.91
CA GLY A 131 10.38 -1.37 -16.54
C GLY A 131 11.25 -0.13 -16.48
N THR A 132 10.64 1.05 -16.50
CA THR A 132 11.38 2.30 -16.40
C THR A 132 11.61 2.63 -14.93
N TRP A 133 12.87 2.86 -14.57
CA TRP A 133 13.22 3.20 -13.19
C TRP A 133 12.85 4.65 -12.91
N LEU A 134 12.33 4.88 -11.70
CA LEU A 134 11.83 6.20 -11.29
C LEU A 134 12.71 6.82 -10.21
#